data_84306d9dcceb7761df2e8ab9eb925228
#
_entry.id   84306d9dcceb7761df2e8ab9eb925228
#
_cell.length_a   1.000
_cell.length_b   1.000
_cell.length_c   1.000
_cell.angle_alpha   90.00
_cell.angle_beta   90.00
_cell.angle_gamma   90.00
#
_symmetry.space_group_name_H-M   'P 1'
#
loop_
_entity.id
_entity.type
_entity.pdbx_description
1 polymer ?
#
loop_
_entity_poly.entity_id
_entity_poly.type
_entity_poly.pdbx_seq_one_letter_code
_entity_poly.pdbx_strand_id
1 'polypeptide(L)'
;GPELPDHLPVLLEFLSTRPVEEARATLGDAGAILVALAERLIRRESDYAALLVALVDFARAEATSEEAQALLAEPLDNPEDLEALDAAYAEAQVVFGPDPNAGCPATRDILARMDPVRPVAAE
;
A
#
# COMPACT_ATOMS: atom_id res chain seq x y z
N GLY A 1 -18.27 -11.52 -2.84
CA GLY A 1 -17.74 -10.32 -3.50
C GLY A 1 -16.30 -10.54 -3.90
N PRO A 2 -15.73 -9.78 -4.83
CA PRO A 2 -14.31 -9.89 -5.13
C PRO A 2 -13.52 -9.32 -3.95
N GLU A 3 -13.04 -10.18 -3.08
CA GLU A 3 -12.15 -9.79 -1.99
C GLU A 3 -10.74 -9.65 -2.55
N LEU A 4 -10.04 -8.60 -2.09
CA LEU A 4 -8.67 -8.36 -2.50
C LEU A 4 -7.75 -9.43 -1.88
N PRO A 5 -6.82 -10.00 -2.65
CA PRO A 5 -5.92 -11.05 -2.16
C PRO A 5 -4.81 -10.56 -1.22
N ASP A 6 -4.83 -9.29 -0.84
CA ASP A 6 -3.86 -8.65 0.05
C ASP A 6 -4.15 -8.85 1.56
N HIS A 7 -5.30 -9.46 1.90
CA HIS A 7 -5.66 -9.74 3.28
C HIS A 7 -5.20 -11.13 3.69
N LEU A 8 -4.16 -11.23 4.53
CA LEU A 8 -3.56 -12.50 4.94
C LEU A 8 -4.54 -13.56 5.43
N PRO A 9 -5.56 -13.27 6.28
CA PRO A 9 -6.54 -14.27 6.69
C PRO A 9 -7.31 -14.90 5.53
N VAL A 10 -7.70 -14.11 4.53
CA VAL A 10 -8.41 -14.60 3.32
C VAL A 10 -7.49 -15.51 2.50
N LEU A 11 -6.22 -15.12 2.35
CA LEU A 11 -5.22 -15.97 1.70
C LEU A 11 -5.06 -17.31 2.43
N LEU A 12 -4.95 -17.30 3.75
CA LEU A 12 -4.80 -18.52 4.54
C LEU A 12 -6.04 -19.42 4.45
N GLU A 13 -7.26 -18.85 4.46
CA GLU A 13 -8.50 -19.59 4.25
C GLU A 13 -8.51 -20.27 2.88
N PHE A 14 -8.17 -19.54 1.82
CA PHE A 14 -8.05 -20.10 0.48
C PHE A 14 -7.03 -21.24 0.44
N LEU A 15 -5.83 -21.04 1.01
CA LEU A 15 -4.77 -22.04 1.01
C LEU A 15 -5.13 -23.28 1.85
N SER A 16 -6.00 -23.16 2.85
CA SER A 16 -6.50 -24.30 3.63
C SER A 16 -7.26 -25.31 2.79
N THR A 17 -7.79 -24.89 1.66
CA THR A 17 -8.51 -25.75 0.70
C THR A 17 -7.61 -26.36 -0.37
N ARG A 18 -6.31 -26.03 -0.37
CA ARG A 18 -5.35 -26.47 -1.38
C ARG A 18 -4.47 -27.62 -0.88
N PRO A 19 -3.84 -28.38 -1.79
CA PRO A 19 -2.79 -29.32 -1.40
C PRO A 19 -1.69 -28.61 -0.63
N VAL A 20 -1.13 -29.29 0.38
CA VAL A 20 -0.12 -28.72 1.30
C VAL A 20 1.10 -28.15 0.55
N GLU A 21 1.53 -28.83 -0.51
CA GLU A 21 2.68 -28.36 -1.30
C GLU A 21 2.40 -27.08 -2.07
N GLU A 22 1.18 -26.94 -2.61
CA GLU A 22 0.73 -25.72 -3.29
C GLU A 22 0.63 -24.57 -2.27
N ALA A 23 0.02 -24.82 -1.11
CA ALA A 23 -0.10 -23.83 -0.04
C ALA A 23 1.28 -23.36 0.44
N ARG A 24 2.22 -24.30 0.60
CA ARG A 24 3.60 -23.99 1.01
C ARG A 24 4.32 -23.16 -0.04
N ALA A 25 4.21 -23.51 -1.31
CA ALA A 25 4.84 -22.76 -2.41
C ALA A 25 4.31 -21.32 -2.45
N THR A 26 2.99 -21.14 -2.40
CA THR A 26 2.37 -19.81 -2.43
C THR A 26 2.77 -18.95 -1.23
N LEU A 27 2.84 -19.53 -0.02
CA LEU A 27 3.34 -18.81 1.15
C LEU A 27 4.84 -18.53 1.07
N GLY A 28 5.60 -19.40 0.40
CA GLY A 28 7.02 -19.19 0.13
C GLY A 28 7.26 -17.96 -0.76
N ASP A 29 6.42 -17.74 -1.76
CA ASP A 29 6.48 -16.53 -2.62
C ASP A 29 6.29 -15.22 -1.81
N ALA A 30 5.52 -15.29 -0.72
CA ALA A 30 5.36 -14.18 0.23
C ALA A 30 6.34 -14.23 1.40
N GLY A 31 7.33 -15.09 1.34
CA GLY A 31 8.22 -15.42 2.47
C GLY A 31 8.94 -14.23 3.07
N ALA A 32 9.47 -13.33 2.24
CA ALA A 32 10.15 -12.12 2.70
C ALA A 32 9.23 -11.21 3.53
N ILE A 33 7.97 -11.07 3.11
CA ILE A 33 6.96 -10.27 3.83
C ILE A 33 6.61 -10.93 5.16
N LEU A 34 6.42 -12.25 5.18
CA LEU A 34 6.12 -13.00 6.42
C LEU A 34 7.25 -12.87 7.43
N VAL A 35 8.50 -12.95 7.00
CA VAL A 35 9.69 -12.74 7.84
C VAL A 35 9.70 -11.32 8.41
N ALA A 36 9.53 -10.30 7.57
CA ALA A 36 9.53 -8.92 8.02
C ALA A 36 8.41 -8.63 9.03
N LEU A 37 7.22 -9.18 8.82
CA LEU A 37 6.10 -9.07 9.76
C LEU A 37 6.40 -9.79 11.08
N ALA A 38 6.94 -11.01 11.04
CA ALA A 38 7.30 -11.77 12.23
C ALA A 38 8.30 -11.00 13.10
N GLU A 39 9.37 -10.49 12.50
CA GLU A 39 10.39 -9.69 13.18
C GLU A 39 9.83 -8.41 13.80
N ARG A 40 8.98 -7.69 13.08
CA ARG A 40 8.32 -6.48 13.58
C ARG A 40 7.42 -6.78 14.77
N LEU A 41 6.69 -7.91 14.75
CA LEU A 41 5.86 -8.33 15.87
C LEU A 41 6.67 -8.80 17.07
N ILE A 42 7.81 -9.48 16.85
CA ILE A 42 8.74 -9.85 17.91
C ILE A 42 9.28 -8.59 18.62
N ARG A 43 9.71 -7.59 17.86
CA ARG A 43 10.18 -6.31 18.41
C ARG A 43 9.14 -5.56 19.24
N ARG A 44 7.85 -5.77 18.92
CA ARG A 44 6.71 -5.20 19.65
C ARG A 44 6.23 -6.08 20.80
N GLU A 45 6.91 -7.19 21.07
CA GLU A 45 6.53 -8.18 22.10
C GLU A 45 5.06 -8.66 21.93
N SER A 46 4.60 -8.77 20.70
CA SER A 46 3.23 -9.18 20.38
C SER A 46 3.08 -10.70 20.39
N ASP A 47 2.04 -11.22 21.04
CA ASP A 47 1.71 -12.65 21.05
C ASP A 47 1.45 -13.20 19.63
N TYR A 48 1.02 -12.35 18.70
CA TYR A 48 0.84 -12.73 17.30
C TYR A 48 2.14 -13.10 16.58
N ALA A 49 3.31 -12.74 17.13
CA ALA A 49 4.61 -13.12 16.58
C ALA A 49 4.72 -14.63 16.39
N ALA A 50 4.22 -15.43 17.36
CA ALA A 50 4.29 -16.88 17.30
C ALA A 50 3.55 -17.46 16.08
N LEU A 51 2.41 -16.85 15.69
CA LEU A 51 1.65 -17.25 14.51
C LEU A 51 2.45 -17.00 13.23
N LEU A 52 3.04 -15.80 13.10
CA LEU A 52 3.84 -15.45 11.91
C LEU A 52 5.10 -16.30 11.82
N VAL A 53 5.78 -16.59 12.94
CA VAL A 53 6.93 -17.49 12.98
C VAL A 53 6.54 -18.88 12.50
N ALA A 54 5.39 -19.41 12.91
CA ALA A 54 4.89 -20.70 12.44
C ALA A 54 4.61 -20.71 10.92
N LEU A 55 4.10 -19.60 10.37
CA LEU A 55 3.90 -19.44 8.91
C LEU A 55 5.23 -19.38 8.16
N VAL A 56 6.22 -18.67 8.68
CA VAL A 56 7.59 -18.62 8.11
C VAL A 56 8.20 -20.02 8.07
N ASP A 57 8.09 -20.79 9.16
CA ASP A 57 8.59 -22.17 9.22
C ASP A 57 7.83 -23.08 8.24
N PHE A 58 6.52 -22.99 8.21
CA PHE A 58 5.69 -23.75 7.25
C PHE A 58 6.04 -23.43 5.80
N ALA A 59 6.22 -22.16 5.47
CA ALA A 59 6.61 -21.69 4.14
C ALA A 59 8.06 -22.01 3.79
N ARG A 60 8.87 -22.39 4.77
CA ARG A 60 10.35 -22.53 4.66
C ARG A 60 11.02 -21.28 4.12
N ALA A 61 10.51 -20.11 4.54
CA ALA A 61 11.04 -18.82 4.15
C ALA A 61 12.39 -18.56 4.85
N GLU A 62 13.31 -17.94 4.11
CA GLU A 62 14.64 -17.63 4.63
C GLU A 62 14.64 -16.25 5.30
N ALA A 63 14.86 -16.22 6.62
CA ALA A 63 14.92 -14.97 7.39
C ALA A 63 16.10 -14.05 6.99
N THR A 64 17.10 -14.61 6.34
CA THR A 64 18.29 -13.90 5.86
C THR A 64 18.22 -13.53 4.38
N SER A 65 17.08 -13.72 3.71
CA SER A 65 16.93 -13.32 2.31
C SER A 65 17.17 -11.82 2.14
N GLU A 66 17.71 -11.42 0.99
CA GLU A 66 17.99 -9.99 0.68
C GLU A 66 16.70 -9.17 0.72
N GLU A 67 15.61 -9.73 0.22
CA GLU A 67 14.29 -9.10 0.20
C GLU A 67 13.75 -8.87 1.63
N ALA A 68 13.89 -9.87 2.52
CA ALA A 68 13.47 -9.71 3.91
C ALA A 68 14.30 -8.64 4.64
N GLN A 69 15.61 -8.60 4.40
CA GLN A 69 16.48 -7.58 4.98
C GLN A 69 16.17 -6.18 4.45
N ALA A 70 15.86 -6.05 3.17
CA ALA A 70 15.44 -4.77 2.58
C ALA A 70 14.15 -4.24 3.25
N LEU A 71 13.14 -5.11 3.42
CA LEU A 71 11.89 -4.75 4.12
C LEU A 71 12.12 -4.38 5.58
N LEU A 72 13.07 -5.03 6.27
CA LEU A 72 13.42 -4.73 7.65
C LEU A 72 14.20 -3.42 7.81
N ALA A 73 14.92 -3.00 6.77
CA ALA A 73 15.65 -1.74 6.74
C ALA A 73 14.71 -0.53 6.53
N GLU A 74 13.50 -0.74 6.03
CA GLU A 74 12.51 0.32 5.92
C GLU A 74 12.12 0.86 7.31
N PRO A 75 12.10 2.19 7.50
CA PRO A 75 11.68 2.78 8.75
C PRO A 75 10.25 2.37 9.09
N LEU A 76 9.99 2.11 10.36
CA LEU A 76 8.63 1.89 10.84
C LEU A 76 7.92 3.25 10.93
N ASP A 77 6.70 3.30 10.42
CA ASP A 77 5.84 4.44 10.66
C ASP A 77 5.65 4.64 12.16
N ASN A 78 5.90 5.85 12.63
CA ASN A 78 5.65 6.21 14.02
C ASN A 78 4.17 6.59 14.16
N PRO A 79 3.34 5.80 14.84
CA PRO A 79 1.91 6.11 14.99
C PRO A 79 1.64 7.36 15.83
N GLU A 80 2.66 7.91 16.52
CA GLU A 80 2.57 9.15 17.29
C GLU A 80 2.98 10.39 16.47
N ASP A 81 3.54 10.18 15.28
CA ASP A 81 3.88 11.24 14.34
C ASP A 81 2.66 11.60 13.50
N LEU A 82 1.81 12.45 14.07
CA LEU A 82 0.57 12.89 13.43
C LEU A 82 0.84 13.74 12.19
N GLU A 83 1.96 14.46 12.13
CA GLU A 83 2.32 15.28 10.99
C GLU A 83 2.71 14.40 9.78
N ALA A 84 3.48 13.34 10.00
CA ALA A 84 3.79 12.37 8.95
C ALA A 84 2.55 11.60 8.49
N LEU A 85 1.64 11.28 9.42
CA LEU A 85 0.37 10.65 9.12
C LEU A 85 -0.51 11.56 8.26
N ASP A 86 -0.66 12.83 8.64
CA ASP A 86 -1.43 13.82 7.87
C ASP A 86 -0.83 14.03 6.47
N ALA A 87 0.50 14.03 6.35
CA ALA A 87 1.19 14.14 5.07
C ALA A 87 0.94 12.91 4.17
N ALA A 88 0.90 11.70 4.75
CA ALA A 88 0.63 10.47 4.02
C ALA A 88 -0.82 10.36 3.52
N TYR A 89 -1.76 10.96 4.26
CA TYR A 89 -3.18 11.01 3.92
C TYR A 89 -3.62 12.34 3.28
N ALA A 90 -2.67 13.25 3.03
CA ALA A 90 -2.99 14.49 2.30
C ALA A 90 -3.52 14.13 0.91
N GLU A 91 -4.80 14.30 0.74
CA GLU A 91 -5.43 14.08 -0.56
C GLU A 91 -4.87 15.08 -1.58
N ALA A 92 -4.60 14.58 -2.79
CA ALA A 92 -4.28 15.45 -3.90
C ALA A 92 -5.45 16.43 -4.09
N GLN A 93 -5.14 17.71 -4.21
CA GLN A 93 -6.14 18.74 -4.39
C GLN A 93 -7.05 18.39 -5.58
N VAL A 94 -8.31 18.04 -5.28
CA VAL A 94 -9.29 17.72 -6.33
C VAL A 94 -9.71 19.02 -6.98
N VAL A 95 -9.25 19.26 -8.18
CA VAL A 95 -9.71 20.38 -9.00
C VAL A 95 -11.00 19.96 -9.70
N PHE A 96 -12.13 20.48 -9.21
CA PHE A 96 -13.42 20.31 -9.87
C PHE A 96 -13.49 21.24 -11.09
N GLY A 97 -13.14 20.71 -12.24
CA GLY A 97 -13.20 21.42 -13.51
C GLY A 97 -12.29 20.78 -14.55
N PRO A 98 -12.47 21.10 -15.82
CA PRO A 98 -11.54 20.64 -16.83
C PRO A 98 -10.16 21.26 -16.55
N ASP A 99 -9.17 20.42 -16.30
CA ASP A 99 -7.79 20.89 -16.19
C ASP A 99 -7.38 21.56 -17.51
N PRO A 100 -7.04 22.87 -17.51
CA PRO A 100 -6.66 23.57 -18.73
C PRO A 100 -5.37 23.00 -19.35
N ASN A 101 -4.59 22.22 -18.58
CA ASN A 101 -3.36 21.58 -19.02
C ASN A 101 -3.55 20.09 -19.42
N ALA A 102 -4.73 19.51 -19.18
CA ALA A 102 -5.01 18.09 -19.45
C ALA A 102 -5.13 17.74 -20.95
N GLY A 103 -4.54 18.51 -21.82
CA GLY A 103 -4.20 18.08 -23.18
C GLY A 103 -5.38 17.82 -24.14
N CYS A 104 -6.65 18.10 -23.78
CA CYS A 104 -7.75 18.02 -24.73
C CYS A 104 -7.77 19.30 -25.59
N PRO A 105 -7.46 19.22 -26.89
CA PRO A 105 -7.42 20.41 -27.77
C PRO A 105 -8.74 21.18 -27.79
N ALA A 106 -9.87 20.47 -27.73
CA ALA A 106 -11.20 21.08 -27.74
C ALA A 106 -11.46 21.92 -26.48
N THR A 107 -10.96 21.50 -25.32
CA THR A 107 -11.13 22.27 -24.07
C THR A 107 -10.30 23.55 -24.09
N ARG A 108 -9.09 23.50 -24.62
CA ARG A 108 -8.24 24.70 -24.81
C ARG A 108 -8.89 25.72 -25.72
N ASP A 109 -9.46 25.27 -26.82
CA ASP A 109 -10.16 26.18 -27.79
C ASP A 109 -11.39 26.82 -27.17
N ILE A 110 -12.12 26.08 -26.32
CA ILE A 110 -13.30 26.64 -25.62
C ILE A 110 -12.85 27.67 -24.58
N LEU A 111 -11.84 27.36 -23.77
CA LEU A 111 -11.31 28.27 -22.76
C LEU A 111 -10.68 29.53 -23.38
N ALA A 112 -10.01 29.40 -24.53
CA ALA A 112 -9.45 30.53 -25.25
C ALA A 112 -10.52 31.45 -25.85
N ARG A 113 -11.73 30.96 -26.11
CA ARG A 113 -12.89 31.75 -26.61
C ARG A 113 -13.71 32.36 -25.49
N MET A 114 -13.56 31.89 -24.23
CA MET A 114 -14.16 32.53 -23.07
C MET A 114 -13.28 33.70 -22.67
N ASP A 115 -13.52 34.85 -23.29
CA ASP A 115 -12.81 36.11 -23.02
C ASP A 115 -12.86 36.41 -21.51
N PRO A 116 -11.71 36.64 -20.81
CA PRO A 116 -11.74 37.00 -19.41
C PRO A 116 -12.58 38.27 -19.25
N VAL A 117 -13.60 38.19 -18.42
CA VAL A 117 -14.43 39.35 -18.06
C VAL A 117 -13.50 40.50 -17.70
N ARG A 118 -13.43 41.53 -18.55
CA ARG A 118 -12.67 42.74 -18.27
C ARG A 118 -13.18 43.32 -16.95
N PRO A 119 -12.33 43.58 -15.97
CA PRO A 119 -12.77 44.28 -14.76
C PRO A 119 -13.27 45.64 -15.20
N VAL A 120 -14.53 45.95 -14.86
CA VAL A 120 -15.09 47.26 -15.04
C VAL A 120 -14.26 48.21 -14.15
N ALA A 121 -13.58 49.16 -14.78
CA ALA A 121 -12.89 50.22 -14.08
C ALA A 121 -13.94 51.00 -13.30
N ALA A 122 -13.82 51.03 -11.95
CA ALA A 122 -14.60 51.93 -11.10
C ALA A 122 -14.08 53.34 -11.31
N GLU A 123 -14.95 54.23 -11.81
CA GLU A 123 -14.76 55.69 -11.76
C GLU A 123 -15.00 56.19 -10.35
#